data_3bb22dd91023accb904a4de9881af012
#
_entry.id   3bb22dd91023accb904a4de9881af012
#
_cell.length_a   1.000
_cell.length_b   1.000
_cell.length_c   1.000
_cell.angle_alpha   90.00
_cell.angle_beta   90.00
_cell.angle_gamma   90.00
#
_symmetry.space_group_name_H-M   'P 1'
#
loop_
_entity.id
_entity.type
_entity.pdbx_description
1 polymer ?
#
loop_
_entity_poly.entity_id
_entity_poly.type
_entity_poly.pdbx_seq_one_letter_code
_entity_poly.pdbx_strand_id
1 'polypeptide(L)'
;PLVTLIYGKGYLNSGPVMQVLVWTVSFLFVNGAASTLLNASNKEVSVTKIYCIAAITNVILNLILIPIYSYHGAAIATVASEILICFLMIHIIKDTSYCPDKSIFKDIIKIILASVLMFIVLKYTGLNMWLGIIVGIIIYSVCILCLKTLDDEDKSLIHDIIK
;
A
#
# COMPACT_ATOMS: atom_id res chain seq x y z
N PRO A 1 1.11 15.56 13.43
CA PRO A 1 0.38 16.80 13.14
C PRO A 1 -1.04 16.55 12.65
N LEU A 2 -1.27 15.64 11.66
CA LEU A 2 -2.61 15.35 11.08
C LEU A 2 -3.61 14.87 12.15
N VAL A 3 -3.23 13.94 12.99
CA VAL A 3 -4.09 13.40 14.05
C VAL A 3 -4.51 14.49 15.02
N THR A 4 -3.59 15.33 15.44
CA THR A 4 -3.87 16.44 16.35
C THR A 4 -4.73 17.54 15.72
N LEU A 5 -4.61 17.71 14.40
CA LEU A 5 -5.41 18.68 13.67
C LEU A 5 -6.89 18.22 13.55
N ILE A 6 -7.12 16.93 13.27
CA ILE A 6 -8.45 16.38 13.03
C ILE A 6 -9.15 16.01 14.34
N TYR A 7 -8.44 15.37 15.26
CA TYR A 7 -9.00 14.78 16.48
C TYR A 7 -8.65 15.53 17.77
N GLY A 8 -7.80 16.56 17.69
CA GLY A 8 -7.38 17.35 18.84
C GLY A 8 -6.21 16.73 19.64
N LYS A 9 -5.77 17.45 20.67
CA LYS A 9 -4.58 17.12 21.47
C LYS A 9 -4.71 15.81 22.28
N GLY A 10 -5.93 15.35 22.58
CA GLY A 10 -6.18 14.10 23.31
C GLY A 10 -5.72 12.83 22.57
N TYR A 11 -5.53 12.92 21.24
CA TYR A 11 -5.16 11.78 20.38
C TYR A 11 -3.69 11.76 19.96
N LEU A 12 -2.81 12.45 20.69
CA LEU A 12 -1.36 12.48 20.40
C LEU A 12 -0.74 11.08 20.32
N ASN A 13 -1.18 10.17 21.19
CA ASN A 13 -0.69 8.79 21.25
C ASN A 13 -1.14 7.92 20.07
N SER A 14 -2.12 8.35 19.29
CA SER A 14 -2.58 7.64 18.08
C SER A 14 -1.68 7.90 16.85
N GLY A 15 -0.79 8.90 16.93
CA GLY A 15 0.15 9.23 15.85
C GLY A 15 1.04 8.07 15.43
N PRO A 16 1.75 7.39 16.35
CA PRO A 16 2.58 6.22 16.04
C PRO A 16 1.79 5.06 15.44
N VAL A 17 0.57 4.82 15.94
CA VAL A 17 -0.31 3.77 15.41
C VAL A 17 -0.68 4.03 13.95
N MET A 18 -1.01 5.27 13.63
CA MET A 18 -1.33 5.68 12.27
C MET A 18 -0.14 5.51 11.32
N GLN A 19 1.09 5.73 11.81
CA GLN A 19 2.31 5.46 11.04
C GLN A 19 2.47 3.96 10.69
N VAL A 20 2.08 3.07 11.59
CA VAL A 20 2.07 1.63 11.32
C VAL A 20 0.96 1.29 10.33
N LEU A 21 -0.26 1.80 10.55
CA LEU A 21 -1.40 1.52 9.68
C LEU A 21 -1.26 2.06 8.25
N VAL A 22 -0.47 3.09 8.02
CA VAL A 22 -0.19 3.58 6.64
C VAL A 22 0.40 2.49 5.75
N TRP A 23 1.19 1.57 6.30
CA TRP A 23 1.72 0.45 5.54
C TRP A 23 0.64 -0.51 5.03
N THR A 24 -0.49 -0.64 5.74
CA THR A 24 -1.62 -1.48 5.27
C THR A 24 -2.18 -0.98 3.94
N VAL A 25 -2.18 0.33 3.71
CA VAL A 25 -2.69 0.92 2.46
C VAL A 25 -1.90 0.41 1.26
N SER A 26 -0.57 0.33 1.38
CA SER A 26 0.28 -0.19 0.31
C SER A 26 -0.03 -1.66 0.00
N PHE A 27 -0.21 -2.49 1.03
CA PHE A 27 -0.58 -3.90 0.85
C PHE A 27 -2.00 -4.05 0.30
N LEU A 28 -2.96 -3.20 0.72
CA LEU A 28 -4.33 -3.21 0.21
C LEU A 28 -4.39 -3.03 -1.31
N PHE A 29 -3.61 -2.09 -1.87
CA PHE A 29 -3.54 -1.90 -3.32
C PHE A 29 -2.95 -3.12 -4.03
N VAL A 30 -1.86 -3.68 -3.51
CA VAL A 30 -1.22 -4.88 -4.10
C VAL A 30 -2.17 -6.09 -4.00
N ASN A 31 -2.79 -6.29 -2.85
CA ASN A 31 -3.73 -7.39 -2.61
C ASN A 31 -5.00 -7.25 -3.45
N GLY A 32 -5.50 -6.02 -3.65
CA GLY A 32 -6.61 -5.72 -4.52
C GLY A 32 -6.33 -6.10 -5.98
N ALA A 33 -5.19 -5.68 -6.51
CA ALA A 33 -4.77 -6.03 -7.87
C ALA A 33 -4.58 -7.55 -8.02
N ALA A 34 -3.91 -8.20 -7.07
CA ALA A 34 -3.70 -9.64 -7.05
C ALA A 34 -5.03 -10.42 -6.98
N SER A 35 -5.96 -9.97 -6.16
CA SER A 35 -7.31 -10.55 -6.04
C SER A 35 -8.08 -10.45 -7.35
N THR A 36 -8.05 -9.29 -8.00
CA THR A 36 -8.71 -9.08 -9.30
C THR A 36 -8.13 -10.01 -10.35
N LEU A 37 -6.80 -10.14 -10.42
CA LEU A 37 -6.12 -11.05 -11.34
C LEU A 37 -6.51 -12.51 -11.10
N LEU A 38 -6.55 -12.97 -9.86
CA LEU A 38 -6.92 -14.33 -9.50
C LEU A 38 -8.40 -14.62 -9.80
N ASN A 39 -9.30 -13.64 -9.56
CA ASN A 39 -10.71 -13.76 -9.90
C ASN A 39 -10.91 -13.85 -11.43
N ALA A 40 -10.21 -13.04 -12.22
CA ALA A 40 -10.22 -13.13 -13.68
C ALA A 40 -9.65 -14.46 -14.19
N SER A 41 -8.84 -15.15 -13.38
CA SER A 41 -8.27 -16.47 -13.68
C SER A 41 -9.13 -17.64 -13.17
N ASN A 42 -10.39 -17.42 -12.80
CA ASN A 42 -11.31 -18.39 -12.20
C ASN A 42 -10.76 -19.06 -10.92
N LYS A 43 -10.01 -18.31 -10.12
CA LYS A 43 -9.45 -18.77 -8.82
C LYS A 43 -10.09 -18.07 -7.61
N GLU A 44 -11.35 -17.61 -7.73
CA GLU A 44 -12.10 -16.92 -6.69
C GLU A 44 -12.23 -17.72 -5.40
N VAL A 45 -12.36 -19.05 -5.50
CA VAL A 45 -12.38 -19.93 -4.32
C VAL A 45 -11.05 -19.88 -3.56
N SER A 46 -9.94 -19.78 -4.27
CA SER A 46 -8.62 -19.64 -3.63
C SER A 46 -8.47 -18.29 -2.94
N VAL A 47 -8.96 -17.22 -3.59
CA VAL A 47 -8.99 -15.87 -3.00
C VAL A 47 -9.79 -15.86 -1.70
N THR A 48 -10.99 -16.46 -1.72
CA THR A 48 -11.84 -16.57 -0.52
C THR A 48 -11.15 -17.34 0.61
N LYS A 49 -10.48 -18.45 0.30
CA LYS A 49 -9.71 -19.23 1.29
C LYS A 49 -8.59 -18.40 1.91
N ILE A 50 -7.86 -17.62 1.10
CA ILE A 50 -6.79 -16.74 1.60
C ILE A 50 -7.34 -15.72 2.59
N TYR A 51 -8.45 -15.05 2.23
CA TYR A 51 -9.08 -14.08 3.14
C TYR A 51 -9.60 -14.73 4.42
N CYS A 52 -10.16 -15.95 4.36
CA CYS A 52 -10.56 -16.70 5.56
C CYS A 52 -9.36 -17.02 6.47
N ILE A 53 -8.24 -17.49 5.88
CA ILE A 53 -7.01 -17.76 6.65
C ILE A 53 -6.48 -16.47 7.29
N ALA A 54 -6.45 -15.38 6.53
CA ALA A 54 -5.98 -14.10 7.05
C ALA A 54 -6.90 -13.56 8.17
N ALA A 55 -8.21 -13.69 8.05
CA ALA A 55 -9.16 -13.28 9.07
C ALA A 55 -8.96 -14.07 10.38
N ILE A 56 -8.79 -15.38 10.30
CA ILE A 56 -8.52 -16.23 11.46
C ILE A 56 -7.17 -15.82 12.08
N THR A 57 -6.14 -15.64 11.27
CA THR A 57 -4.81 -15.21 11.74
C THR A 57 -4.89 -13.84 12.41
N ASN A 58 -5.64 -12.89 11.83
CA ASN A 58 -5.85 -11.56 12.41
C ASN A 58 -6.49 -11.64 13.80
N VAL A 59 -7.54 -12.45 13.96
CA VAL A 59 -8.19 -12.66 15.24
C VAL A 59 -7.22 -13.24 16.28
N ILE A 60 -6.45 -14.27 15.91
CA ILE A 60 -5.47 -14.89 16.80
C ILE A 60 -4.39 -13.86 17.20
N LEU A 61 -3.85 -13.11 16.24
CA LEU A 61 -2.86 -12.09 16.53
C LEU A 61 -3.42 -10.98 17.44
N ASN A 62 -4.65 -10.55 17.22
CA ASN A 62 -5.30 -9.57 18.10
C ASN A 62 -5.44 -10.07 19.52
N LEU A 63 -5.87 -11.33 19.71
CA LEU A 63 -5.99 -11.94 21.04
C LEU A 63 -4.65 -12.02 21.78
N ILE A 64 -3.54 -12.17 21.07
CA ILE A 64 -2.19 -12.25 21.65
C ILE A 64 -1.61 -10.86 21.86
N LEU A 65 -1.71 -9.97 20.86
CA LEU A 65 -0.99 -8.71 20.84
C LEU A 65 -1.71 -7.56 21.56
N ILE A 66 -3.04 -7.55 21.57
CA ILE A 66 -3.80 -6.49 22.26
C ILE A 66 -3.55 -6.49 23.77
N PRO A 67 -3.53 -7.62 24.49
CA PRO A 67 -3.24 -7.62 25.92
C PRO A 67 -1.84 -7.08 26.26
N ILE A 68 -0.87 -7.23 25.33
CA ILE A 68 0.52 -6.84 25.55
C ILE A 68 0.79 -5.39 25.10
N TYR A 69 0.28 -5.03 23.91
CA TYR A 69 0.61 -3.76 23.22
C TYR A 69 -0.61 -2.85 23.05
N SER A 70 -1.78 -3.20 23.60
CA SER A 70 -3.03 -2.46 23.47
C SER A 70 -3.36 -2.17 21.98
N TYR A 71 -3.74 -0.95 21.62
CA TYR A 71 -4.08 -0.55 20.26
C TYR A 71 -2.90 -0.64 19.25
N HIS A 72 -1.65 -0.59 19.71
CA HIS A 72 -0.48 -0.88 18.86
C HIS A 72 -0.47 -2.34 18.41
N GLY A 73 -0.89 -3.26 19.28
CA GLY A 73 -1.00 -4.67 18.94
C GLY A 73 -2.00 -4.92 17.82
N ALA A 74 -3.14 -4.24 17.85
CA ALA A 74 -4.14 -4.32 16.79
C ALA A 74 -3.60 -3.82 15.44
N ALA A 75 -2.86 -2.70 15.43
CA ALA A 75 -2.25 -2.19 14.22
C ALA A 75 -1.22 -3.17 13.62
N ILE A 76 -0.39 -3.76 14.47
CA ILE A 76 0.60 -4.78 14.03
C ILE A 76 -0.12 -6.02 13.49
N ALA A 77 -1.17 -6.50 14.15
CA ALA A 77 -1.95 -7.64 13.69
C ALA A 77 -2.55 -7.40 12.30
N THR A 78 -3.06 -6.20 12.05
CA THR A 78 -3.62 -5.80 10.75
C THR A 78 -2.55 -5.82 9.67
N VAL A 79 -1.40 -5.17 9.89
CA VAL A 79 -0.29 -5.17 8.91
C VAL A 79 0.20 -6.59 8.63
N ALA A 80 0.37 -7.40 9.67
CA ALA A 80 0.82 -8.80 9.53
C ALA A 80 -0.17 -9.64 8.69
N SER A 81 -1.47 -9.42 8.86
CA SER A 81 -2.50 -10.11 8.08
C SER A 81 -2.48 -9.69 6.61
N GLU A 82 -2.27 -8.42 6.31
CA GLU A 82 -2.14 -7.94 4.92
C GLU A 82 -0.88 -8.50 4.24
N ILE A 83 0.23 -8.58 4.96
CA ILE A 83 1.46 -9.22 4.47
C ILE A 83 1.21 -10.71 4.17
N LEU A 84 0.48 -11.40 5.03
CA LEU A 84 0.12 -12.81 4.83
C LEU A 84 -0.73 -12.98 3.56
N ILE A 85 -1.75 -12.13 3.36
CA ILE A 85 -2.57 -12.15 2.14
C ILE A 85 -1.69 -11.97 0.91
N CYS A 86 -0.84 -10.96 0.91
CA CYS A 86 0.08 -10.67 -0.19
C CYS A 86 0.95 -11.88 -0.54
N PHE A 87 1.57 -12.49 0.47
CA PHE A 87 2.42 -13.66 0.29
C PHE A 87 1.66 -14.86 -0.30
N LEU A 88 0.48 -15.16 0.24
CA LEU A 88 -0.35 -16.28 -0.24
C LEU A 88 -0.88 -16.04 -1.66
N MET A 89 -1.29 -14.81 -2.00
CA MET A 89 -1.75 -14.47 -3.35
C MET A 89 -0.61 -14.58 -4.36
N ILE A 90 0.57 -14.04 -4.06
CA ILE A 90 1.75 -14.16 -4.94
C ILE A 90 2.12 -15.63 -5.16
N HIS A 91 1.99 -16.48 -4.12
CA HIS A 91 2.26 -17.91 -4.26
C HIS A 91 1.32 -18.57 -5.27
N ILE A 92 0.03 -18.25 -5.25
CA ILE A 92 -0.95 -18.81 -6.19
C ILE A 92 -0.80 -18.21 -7.59
N ILE A 93 -0.43 -16.94 -7.71
CA ILE A 93 -0.22 -16.29 -9.02
C ILE A 93 0.93 -16.95 -9.79
N LYS A 94 1.97 -17.42 -9.12
CA LYS A 94 3.09 -18.14 -9.77
C LYS A 94 2.66 -19.39 -10.52
N ASP A 95 1.58 -20.04 -10.08
CA ASP A 95 1.02 -21.23 -10.71
C ASP A 95 -0.01 -20.88 -11.81
N THR A 96 -0.11 -19.62 -12.17
CA THR A 96 -1.04 -19.13 -13.21
C THR A 96 -0.25 -18.71 -14.45
N SER A 97 -0.90 -18.79 -15.61
CA SER A 97 -0.33 -18.32 -16.89
C SER A 97 -0.08 -16.81 -16.96
N TYR A 98 -0.56 -16.07 -15.97
CA TYR A 98 -0.45 -14.61 -15.83
C TYR A 98 0.66 -14.19 -14.86
N CYS A 99 1.76 -14.97 -14.80
CA CYS A 99 2.91 -14.58 -13.98
C CYS A 99 3.42 -13.20 -14.46
N PRO A 100 3.59 -12.24 -13.55
CA PRO A 100 4.08 -10.89 -13.90
C PRO A 100 5.42 -10.97 -14.63
N ASP A 101 5.53 -10.29 -15.75
CA ASP A 101 6.77 -10.23 -16.52
C ASP A 101 7.87 -9.51 -15.73
N LYS A 102 9.12 -9.83 -16.05
CA LYS A 102 10.30 -9.19 -15.43
C LYS A 102 10.34 -7.67 -15.62
N SER A 103 9.60 -7.13 -16.59
CA SER A 103 9.44 -5.69 -16.79
C SER A 103 8.82 -5.00 -15.57
N ILE A 104 7.85 -5.63 -14.89
CA ILE A 104 7.18 -5.08 -13.71
C ILE A 104 8.17 -4.81 -12.57
N PHE A 105 9.20 -5.65 -12.41
CA PHE A 105 10.24 -5.39 -11.40
C PHE A 105 11.01 -4.09 -11.66
N LYS A 106 11.24 -3.74 -12.93
CA LYS A 106 11.89 -2.48 -13.29
C LYS A 106 11.00 -1.28 -12.93
N ASP A 107 9.71 -1.38 -13.17
CA ASP A 107 8.76 -0.31 -12.84
C ASP A 107 8.56 -0.15 -11.34
N ILE A 108 8.52 -1.25 -10.58
CA ILE A 108 8.54 -1.21 -9.11
C ILE A 108 9.79 -0.48 -8.59
N ILE A 109 10.98 -0.76 -9.14
CA ILE A 109 12.22 -0.08 -8.74
C ILE A 109 12.13 1.42 -9.04
N LYS A 110 11.60 1.82 -10.21
CA LYS A 110 11.41 3.24 -10.56
C LYS A 110 10.46 3.94 -9.57
N ILE A 111 9.35 3.30 -9.21
CA ILE A 111 8.37 3.82 -8.25
C ILE A 111 9.01 3.98 -6.86
N ILE A 112 9.79 3.00 -6.42
CA ILE A 112 10.52 3.08 -5.14
C ILE A 112 11.53 4.24 -5.17
N LEU A 113 12.29 4.39 -6.25
CA LEU A 113 13.25 5.49 -6.41
C LEU A 113 12.55 6.86 -6.39
N ALA A 114 11.43 7.01 -7.09
CA ALA A 114 10.64 8.23 -7.07
C ALA A 114 10.13 8.56 -5.65
N SER A 115 9.66 7.55 -4.92
CA SER A 115 9.16 7.71 -3.55
C SER A 115 10.27 8.09 -2.57
N VAL A 116 11.45 7.48 -2.70
CA VAL A 116 12.64 7.80 -1.87
C VAL A 116 13.11 9.21 -2.16
N LEU A 117 13.17 9.63 -3.42
CA LEU A 117 13.56 10.97 -3.82
C LEU A 117 12.59 12.01 -3.27
N MET A 118 11.28 11.77 -3.40
CA MET A 118 10.25 12.61 -2.79
C MET A 118 10.44 12.73 -1.28
N PHE A 119 10.67 11.61 -0.58
CA PHE A 119 10.88 11.60 0.87
C PHE A 119 12.11 12.43 1.28
N ILE A 120 13.22 12.28 0.56
CA ILE A 120 14.46 13.02 0.80
C ILE A 120 14.22 14.52 0.65
N VAL A 121 13.60 14.94 -0.47
CA VAL A 121 13.32 16.36 -0.73
C VAL A 121 12.42 16.95 0.37
N LEU A 122 11.32 16.27 0.72
CA LEU A 122 10.41 16.75 1.75
C LEU A 122 11.07 16.84 3.13
N LYS A 123 11.97 15.90 3.46
CA LYS A 123 12.70 15.90 4.73
C LYS A 123 13.68 17.09 4.83
N TYR A 124 14.36 17.44 3.74
CA TYR A 124 15.35 18.51 3.74
C TYR A 124 14.74 19.91 3.58
N THR A 125 13.57 20.03 2.94
CA THR A 125 12.92 21.34 2.73
C THR A 125 12.23 21.89 3.97
N GLY A 126 11.94 21.05 4.98
CA GLY A 126 11.31 21.49 6.24
C GLY A 126 9.97 22.22 6.07
N LEU A 127 9.27 21.97 4.96
CA LEU A 127 8.04 22.65 4.58
C LEU A 127 6.90 22.38 5.58
N ASN A 128 6.02 23.37 5.74
CA ASN A 128 4.77 23.18 6.46
C ASN A 128 3.96 22.02 5.84
N MET A 129 3.19 21.31 6.66
CA MET A 129 2.45 20.10 6.27
C MET A 129 1.67 20.27 4.96
N TRP A 130 0.96 21.39 4.80
CA TRP A 130 0.14 21.67 3.60
C TRP A 130 0.99 21.88 2.34
N LEU A 131 2.04 22.68 2.45
CA LEU A 131 2.98 22.86 1.36
C LEU A 131 3.73 21.58 1.02
N GLY A 132 4.08 20.78 2.04
CA GLY A 132 4.72 19.49 1.85
C GLY A 132 3.86 18.50 1.06
N ILE A 133 2.54 18.46 1.29
CA ILE A 133 1.62 17.61 0.51
C ILE A 133 1.59 18.04 -0.96
N ILE A 134 1.43 19.32 -1.24
CA ILE A 134 1.35 19.85 -2.61
C ILE A 134 2.67 19.60 -3.35
N VAL A 135 3.80 19.94 -2.73
CA VAL A 135 5.13 19.73 -3.30
C VAL A 135 5.43 18.24 -3.50
N GLY A 136 5.00 17.39 -2.56
CA GLY A 136 5.15 15.94 -2.67
C GLY A 136 4.41 15.36 -3.86
N ILE A 137 3.14 15.77 -4.07
CA ILE A 137 2.36 15.34 -5.24
C ILE A 137 3.04 15.78 -6.54
N ILE A 138 3.50 17.02 -6.61
CA ILE A 138 4.16 17.55 -7.82
C ILE A 138 5.45 16.77 -8.11
N ILE A 139 6.32 16.60 -7.12
CA ILE A 139 7.60 15.89 -7.28
C ILE A 139 7.35 14.43 -7.71
N TYR A 140 6.43 13.75 -7.04
CA TYR A 140 6.11 12.36 -7.37
C TYR A 140 5.57 12.21 -8.79
N SER A 141 4.63 13.09 -9.19
CA SER A 141 4.07 13.10 -10.55
C SER A 141 5.14 13.37 -11.60
N VAL A 142 6.01 14.36 -11.39
CA VAL A 142 7.12 14.67 -12.30
C VAL A 142 8.09 13.49 -12.41
N CYS A 143 8.43 12.85 -11.28
CA CYS A 143 9.32 11.68 -11.29
C CYS A 143 8.73 10.50 -12.08
N ILE A 144 7.44 10.18 -11.92
CA ILE A 144 6.76 9.11 -12.66
C ILE A 144 6.78 9.40 -14.16
N LEU A 145 6.49 10.64 -14.57
CA LEU A 145 6.51 11.05 -15.96
C LEU A 145 7.92 10.99 -16.56
N CYS A 146 8.93 11.46 -15.83
CA CYS A 146 10.34 11.45 -16.28
C CYS A 146 10.89 10.03 -16.40
N LEU A 147 10.53 9.12 -15.50
CA LEU A 147 10.97 7.73 -15.51
C LEU A 147 10.23 6.87 -16.55
N LYS A 148 9.28 7.47 -17.29
CA LYS A 148 8.44 6.77 -18.28
C LYS A 148 7.88 5.47 -17.72
N THR A 149 7.26 5.55 -16.54
CA THR A 149 6.64 4.42 -15.86
C THR A 149 5.25 4.14 -16.42
N LEU A 150 4.65 5.13 -17.11
CA LEU A 150 3.35 5.03 -17.77
C LEU A 150 3.56 4.53 -19.20
N ASP A 151 2.94 3.39 -19.52
CA ASP A 151 2.87 2.87 -20.87
C ASP A 151 1.94 3.70 -21.75
N ASP A 152 1.98 3.48 -23.08
CA ASP A 152 1.15 4.24 -24.01
C ASP A 152 -0.34 3.92 -23.84
N GLU A 153 -0.69 2.72 -23.34
CA GLU A 153 -2.05 2.37 -22.94
C GLU A 153 -2.53 3.20 -21.74
N ASP A 154 -1.70 3.38 -20.72
CA ASP A 154 -2.01 4.22 -19.55
C ASP A 154 -2.26 5.68 -19.96
N LYS A 155 -1.46 6.21 -20.88
CA LYS A 155 -1.63 7.58 -21.40
C LYS A 155 -2.94 7.74 -22.17
N SER A 156 -3.36 6.72 -22.93
CA SER A 156 -4.63 6.74 -23.64
C SER A 156 -5.82 6.74 -22.70
N LEU A 157 -5.76 5.93 -21.63
CA LEU A 157 -6.78 5.89 -20.58
C LEU A 157 -6.90 7.24 -19.83
N ILE A 158 -5.76 7.88 -19.49
CA ILE A 158 -5.77 9.20 -18.88
C ILE A 158 -6.38 10.24 -19.81
N HIS A 159 -6.09 10.17 -21.10
CA HIS A 159 -6.67 11.09 -22.09
C HIS A 159 -8.19 10.92 -22.22
N ASP A 160 -8.68 9.69 -22.16
CA ASP A 160 -10.12 9.39 -22.25
C ASP A 160 -10.89 9.80 -20.98
N ILE A 161 -10.25 9.79 -19.81
CA ILE A 161 -10.86 10.24 -18.53
C ILE A 161 -10.98 11.78 -18.47
N ILE A 162 -10.03 12.50 -19.07
CA ILE A 162 -9.99 13.99 -19.02
C ILE A 162 -10.94 14.62 -20.06
N LYS A 163 -11.45 13.83 -21.00
CA LYS A 163 -12.34 14.27 -22.09
C LYS A 163 -13.81 14.05 -21.74
#